data_d5dae04bd11a07a68a85502635b7c180
#
_entry.id   d5dae04bd11a07a68a85502635b7c180
#
_cell.length_a   1.000
_cell.length_b   1.000
_cell.length_c   1.000
_cell.angle_alpha   90.00
_cell.angle_beta   90.00
_cell.angle_gamma   90.00
#
_symmetry.space_group_name_H-M   'P 1'
#
loop_
_entity.id
_entity.type
_entity.pdbx_description
1 polymer ?
#
loop_
_entity_poly.entity_id
_entity_poly.type
_entity_poly.pdbx_seq_one_letter_code
_entity_poly.pdbx_strand_id
1 'polypeptide(L)'
;APTPLSLCLVALALVSGITGGLVRAGVPLPSLFPLSGWAGHAAVAHAGLMICGFMGTVIGVERAVAVKLRAAWLAPLASGVGALCLLVNKTDVGAVLWLAAAVFFTAVNVVVVHRQRAAHTLLLLGGALAWLIGCVLFLRRPGDAASLPWWFAFLAMTIAAERLEMTRLMRRRPGANASLWLLLGLMALGAALTSFSVRIGGVLYGLSLLLLALWLGVFDIARRTVFAHGLARYMAVCLLGGY
;
A
#
# COMPACT_ATOMS: atom_id res chain seq x y z
N ALA A 1 3.08 -19.90 -9.47
CA ALA A 1 1.65 -19.63 -9.26
C ALA A 1 1.44 -19.24 -7.81
N PRO A 2 0.52 -18.33 -7.47
CA PRO A 2 0.16 -18.03 -6.09
C PRO A 2 -0.33 -19.31 -5.41
N THR A 3 0.07 -19.52 -4.17
CA THR A 3 -0.37 -20.68 -3.41
C THR A 3 -1.83 -20.50 -2.96
N PRO A 4 -2.66 -21.57 -2.86
CA PRO A 4 -4.03 -21.44 -2.36
C PRO A 4 -4.07 -20.76 -0.98
N LEU A 5 -3.05 -20.99 -0.14
CA LEU A 5 -2.92 -20.34 1.16
C LEU A 5 -2.83 -18.81 1.03
N SER A 6 -2.00 -18.29 0.12
CA SER A 6 -1.87 -16.83 -0.05
C SER A 6 -3.17 -16.19 -0.53
N LEU A 7 -3.94 -16.87 -1.40
CA LEU A 7 -5.25 -16.40 -1.84
C LEU A 7 -6.27 -16.39 -0.70
N CYS A 8 -6.29 -17.41 0.15
CA CYS A 8 -7.15 -17.43 1.34
C CYS A 8 -6.79 -16.28 2.30
N LEU A 9 -5.52 -16.01 2.55
CA LEU A 9 -5.08 -14.90 3.40
C LEU A 9 -5.51 -13.55 2.85
N VAL A 10 -5.37 -13.34 1.53
CA VAL A 10 -5.84 -12.14 0.84
C VAL A 10 -7.36 -11.96 1.02
N ALA A 11 -8.14 -13.01 0.75
CA ALA A 11 -9.59 -12.95 0.86
C ALA A 11 -10.05 -12.66 2.29
N LEU A 12 -9.46 -13.32 3.28
CA LEU A 12 -9.76 -13.09 4.69
C LEU A 12 -9.42 -11.67 5.13
N ALA A 13 -8.24 -11.15 4.75
CA ALA A 13 -7.86 -9.77 5.08
C ALA A 13 -8.78 -8.75 4.43
N LEU A 14 -9.18 -8.96 3.16
CA LEU A 14 -10.11 -8.08 2.44
C LEU A 14 -11.50 -8.07 3.09
N VAL A 15 -12.10 -9.26 3.30
CA VAL A 15 -13.44 -9.37 3.90
C VAL A 15 -13.44 -8.76 5.31
N SER A 16 -12.41 -9.06 6.11
CA SER A 16 -12.28 -8.51 7.45
C SER A 16 -12.08 -6.99 7.44
N GLY A 17 -11.26 -6.50 6.52
CA GLY A 17 -11.05 -5.06 6.34
C GLY A 17 -12.35 -4.33 5.95
N ILE A 18 -13.09 -4.85 4.96
CA ILE A 18 -14.39 -4.28 4.56
C ILE A 18 -15.37 -4.30 5.74
N THR A 19 -15.51 -5.44 6.43
CA THR A 19 -16.38 -5.58 7.59
C THR A 19 -16.02 -4.57 8.67
N GLY A 20 -14.74 -4.42 8.99
CA GLY A 20 -14.25 -3.42 9.94
C GLY A 20 -14.59 -1.98 9.53
N GLY A 21 -14.49 -1.66 8.24
CA GLY A 21 -14.88 -0.36 7.69
C GLY A 21 -16.38 -0.09 7.83
N LEU A 22 -17.23 -1.07 7.52
CA LEU A 22 -18.69 -0.98 7.67
C LEU A 22 -19.10 -0.75 9.12
N VAL A 23 -18.49 -1.50 10.07
CA VAL A 23 -18.72 -1.30 11.51
C VAL A 23 -18.35 0.12 11.93
N ARG A 24 -17.21 0.64 11.48
CA ARG A 24 -16.78 2.03 11.76
C ARG A 24 -17.73 3.06 11.16
N ALA A 25 -18.35 2.76 10.04
CA ALA A 25 -19.36 3.61 9.39
C ALA A 25 -20.74 3.53 10.07
N GLY A 26 -20.89 2.72 11.12
CA GLY A 26 -22.17 2.54 11.83
C GLY A 26 -23.18 1.68 11.08
N VAL A 27 -22.75 0.91 10.07
CA VAL A 27 -23.64 0.01 9.34
C VAL A 27 -23.98 -1.20 10.22
N PRO A 28 -25.26 -1.47 10.52
CA PRO A 28 -25.65 -2.64 11.30
C PRO A 28 -25.34 -3.92 10.49
N LEU A 29 -24.54 -4.81 11.08
CA LEU A 29 -24.27 -6.12 10.48
C LEU A 29 -25.43 -7.09 10.82
N PRO A 30 -25.77 -8.00 9.87
CA PRO A 30 -26.78 -9.01 10.14
C PRO A 30 -26.41 -9.86 11.36
N SER A 31 -27.41 -10.15 12.22
CA SER A 31 -27.26 -10.91 13.47
C SER A 31 -26.86 -12.38 13.30
N LEU A 32 -26.72 -12.85 12.05
CA LEU A 32 -26.33 -14.21 11.69
C LEU A 32 -24.89 -14.60 12.08
N PHE A 33 -24.07 -13.61 12.43
CA PHE A 33 -22.71 -13.88 12.87
C PHE A 33 -22.55 -13.45 14.33
N PRO A 34 -22.13 -14.31 15.25
CA PRO A 34 -21.73 -13.93 16.61
C PRO A 34 -20.40 -13.15 16.56
N LEU A 35 -20.45 -11.94 15.98
CA LEU A 35 -19.29 -11.15 15.57
C LEU A 35 -18.78 -10.20 16.65
N SER A 36 -19.25 -10.30 17.91
CA SER A 36 -18.94 -9.32 18.95
C SER A 36 -17.44 -9.12 19.23
N GLY A 37 -16.61 -10.15 19.05
CA GLY A 37 -15.15 -10.01 19.20
C GLY A 37 -14.45 -9.67 17.88
N TRP A 38 -14.63 -10.47 16.84
CA TRP A 38 -13.93 -10.36 15.58
C TRP A 38 -14.22 -9.05 14.82
N ALA A 39 -15.50 -8.65 14.71
CA ALA A 39 -15.88 -7.41 14.03
C ALA A 39 -15.37 -6.16 14.75
N GLY A 40 -15.32 -6.19 16.08
CA GLY A 40 -14.72 -5.12 16.89
C GLY A 40 -13.22 -4.99 16.61
N HIS A 41 -12.48 -6.10 16.62
CA HIS A 41 -11.05 -6.10 16.28
C HIS A 41 -10.81 -5.64 14.84
N ALA A 42 -11.63 -6.10 13.89
CA ALA A 42 -11.58 -5.67 12.50
C ALA A 42 -11.82 -4.15 12.35
N ALA A 43 -12.76 -3.59 13.11
CA ALA A 43 -13.04 -2.15 13.09
C ALA A 43 -11.85 -1.32 13.61
N VAL A 44 -11.23 -1.74 14.71
CA VAL A 44 -10.05 -1.08 15.26
C VAL A 44 -8.86 -1.19 14.30
N ALA A 45 -8.63 -2.38 13.72
CA ALA A 45 -7.51 -2.67 12.85
C ALA A 45 -7.78 -2.36 11.36
N HIS A 46 -8.92 -1.76 10.99
CA HIS A 46 -9.37 -1.59 9.61
C HIS A 46 -8.28 -1.09 8.65
N ALA A 47 -7.63 0.01 8.96
CA ALA A 47 -6.60 0.58 8.09
C ALA A 47 -5.41 -0.38 7.90
N GLY A 48 -4.92 -1.01 8.97
CA GLY A 48 -3.85 -2.00 8.91
C GLY A 48 -4.26 -3.25 8.14
N LEU A 49 -5.50 -3.74 8.33
CA LEU A 49 -6.02 -4.89 7.58
C LEU A 49 -6.12 -4.59 6.08
N MET A 50 -6.56 -3.38 5.70
CA MET A 50 -6.65 -2.99 4.29
C MET A 50 -5.28 -2.77 3.66
N ILE A 51 -4.38 -2.07 4.35
CA ILE A 51 -3.08 -1.69 3.76
C ILE A 51 -2.03 -2.79 3.96
N CYS A 52 -1.75 -3.18 5.20
CA CYS A 52 -0.74 -4.21 5.45
C CYS A 52 -1.29 -5.61 5.16
N GLY A 53 -2.45 -5.97 5.71
CA GLY A 53 -3.03 -7.30 5.58
C GLY A 53 -3.41 -7.65 4.14
N PHE A 54 -4.25 -6.84 3.50
CA PHE A 54 -4.74 -7.10 2.15
C PHE A 54 -3.75 -6.65 1.08
N MET A 55 -3.52 -5.34 0.93
CA MET A 55 -2.67 -4.81 -0.15
C MET A 55 -1.20 -5.26 -0.01
N GLY A 56 -0.65 -5.30 1.20
CA GLY A 56 0.70 -5.79 1.46
C GLY A 56 0.88 -7.26 1.07
N THR A 57 -0.14 -8.10 1.30
CA THR A 57 -0.13 -9.50 0.85
C THR A 57 -0.23 -9.60 -0.67
N VAL A 58 -1.15 -8.86 -1.32
CA VAL A 58 -1.32 -8.87 -2.78
C VAL A 58 -0.06 -8.42 -3.49
N ILE A 59 0.47 -7.25 -3.13
CA ILE A 59 1.69 -6.68 -3.72
C ILE A 59 2.90 -7.58 -3.43
N GLY A 60 2.96 -8.19 -2.23
CA GLY A 60 3.98 -9.17 -1.85
C GLY A 60 3.95 -10.42 -2.73
N VAL A 61 2.77 -10.96 -3.02
CA VAL A 61 2.58 -12.11 -3.94
C VAL A 61 3.03 -11.73 -5.34
N GLU A 62 2.62 -10.59 -5.85
CA GLU A 62 3.02 -10.09 -7.16
C GLU A 62 4.56 -10.02 -7.28
N ARG A 63 5.23 -9.43 -6.30
CA ARG A 63 6.70 -9.34 -6.28
C ARG A 63 7.35 -10.71 -6.15
N ALA A 64 6.83 -11.62 -5.33
CA ALA A 64 7.36 -12.96 -5.19
C ALA A 64 7.30 -13.76 -6.51
N VAL A 65 6.21 -13.61 -7.27
CA VAL A 65 6.04 -14.21 -8.59
C VAL A 65 7.00 -13.58 -9.61
N ALA A 66 7.14 -12.26 -9.61
CA ALA A 66 8.01 -11.53 -10.55
C ALA A 66 9.50 -11.84 -10.33
N VAL A 67 9.95 -11.88 -9.08
CA VAL A 67 11.38 -12.05 -8.73
C VAL A 67 11.81 -13.52 -8.79
N LYS A 68 10.88 -14.48 -8.66
CA LYS A 68 11.08 -15.94 -8.69
C LYS A 68 12.05 -16.46 -7.61
N LEU A 69 12.16 -15.76 -6.48
CA LEU A 69 12.93 -16.21 -5.30
C LEU A 69 11.98 -16.85 -4.28
N ARG A 70 12.34 -18.04 -3.76
CA ARG A 70 11.54 -18.70 -2.72
C ARG A 70 11.38 -17.85 -1.46
N ALA A 71 12.45 -17.17 -1.02
CA ALA A 71 12.44 -16.29 0.13
C ALA A 71 11.48 -15.08 -0.03
N ALA A 72 11.15 -14.66 -1.24
CA ALA A 72 10.21 -13.57 -1.49
C ALA A 72 8.79 -13.87 -1.00
N TRP A 73 8.43 -15.17 -0.88
CA TRP A 73 7.13 -15.58 -0.34
C TRP A 73 6.98 -15.35 1.16
N LEU A 74 8.07 -15.11 1.89
CA LEU A 74 8.01 -14.80 3.33
C LEU A 74 7.27 -13.48 3.58
N ALA A 75 7.41 -12.49 2.70
CA ALA A 75 6.73 -11.20 2.84
C ALA A 75 5.18 -11.33 2.81
N PRO A 76 4.55 -11.89 1.76
CA PRO A 76 3.09 -12.01 1.74
C PRO A 76 2.55 -12.97 2.81
N LEU A 77 3.26 -14.05 3.15
CA LEU A 77 2.83 -14.96 4.19
C LEU A 77 2.84 -14.29 5.57
N ALA A 78 3.93 -13.60 5.92
CA ALA A 78 4.01 -12.86 7.18
C ALA A 78 2.97 -11.73 7.25
N SER A 79 2.71 -11.04 6.14
CA SER A 79 1.71 -9.99 6.05
C SER A 79 0.29 -10.52 6.31
N GLY A 80 -0.10 -11.60 5.63
CA GLY A 80 -1.42 -12.20 5.76
C GLY A 80 -1.65 -12.85 7.13
N VAL A 81 -0.64 -13.58 7.66
CA VAL A 81 -0.73 -14.18 9.02
C VAL A 81 -0.77 -13.08 10.08
N GLY A 82 -0.01 -11.99 9.91
CA GLY A 82 -0.08 -10.82 10.79
C GLY A 82 -1.50 -10.25 10.88
N ALA A 83 -2.20 -10.16 9.73
CA ALA A 83 -3.60 -9.73 9.72
C ALA A 83 -4.51 -10.66 10.54
N LEU A 84 -4.34 -11.98 10.44
CA LEU A 84 -5.10 -12.93 11.27
C LEU A 84 -4.83 -12.74 12.76
N CYS A 85 -3.57 -12.48 13.15
CA CYS A 85 -3.22 -12.22 14.54
C CYS A 85 -3.96 -11.01 15.11
N LEU A 86 -4.12 -9.93 14.34
CA LEU A 86 -4.90 -8.76 14.78
C LEU A 86 -6.38 -9.11 14.98
N LEU A 87 -6.95 -9.94 14.10
CA LEU A 87 -8.35 -10.36 14.19
C LEU A 87 -8.65 -11.19 15.44
N VAL A 88 -7.66 -11.92 15.95
CA VAL A 88 -7.77 -12.69 17.20
C VAL A 88 -7.16 -11.97 18.41
N ASN A 89 -7.08 -10.64 18.35
CA ASN A 89 -6.58 -9.78 19.44
C ASN A 89 -5.12 -10.05 19.86
N LYS A 90 -4.29 -10.55 18.93
CA LYS A 90 -2.85 -10.73 19.14
C LYS A 90 -2.07 -9.62 18.42
N THR A 91 -2.34 -8.37 18.79
CA THR A 91 -1.82 -7.19 18.10
C THR A 91 -0.30 -7.15 18.08
N ASP A 92 0.38 -7.50 19.20
CA ASP A 92 1.84 -7.47 19.28
C ASP A 92 2.48 -8.46 18.31
N VAL A 93 1.94 -9.69 18.24
CA VAL A 93 2.42 -10.73 17.30
C VAL A 93 2.18 -10.28 15.86
N GLY A 94 1.00 -9.72 15.58
CA GLY A 94 0.65 -9.18 14.27
C GLY A 94 1.56 -8.04 13.85
N ALA A 95 1.90 -7.12 14.76
CA ALA A 95 2.82 -6.02 14.50
C ALA A 95 4.25 -6.51 14.17
N VAL A 96 4.75 -7.51 14.90
CA VAL A 96 6.05 -8.15 14.61
C VAL A 96 6.03 -8.83 13.24
N LEU A 97 4.94 -9.53 12.91
CA LEU A 97 4.80 -10.18 11.60
C LEU A 97 4.72 -9.17 10.44
N TRP A 98 4.02 -8.04 10.62
CA TRP A 98 4.00 -6.98 9.62
C TRP A 98 5.36 -6.31 9.45
N LEU A 99 6.11 -6.12 10.55
CA LEU A 99 7.49 -5.64 10.47
C LEU A 99 8.36 -6.64 9.69
N ALA A 100 8.28 -7.92 10.00
CA ALA A 100 9.00 -8.96 9.27
C ALA A 100 8.63 -8.99 7.78
N ALA A 101 7.33 -8.86 7.46
CA ALA A 101 6.85 -8.75 6.09
C ALA A 101 7.49 -7.56 5.35
N ALA A 102 7.51 -6.38 5.98
CA ALA A 102 8.09 -5.17 5.41
C ALA A 102 9.61 -5.29 5.21
N VAL A 103 10.33 -5.94 6.14
CA VAL A 103 11.77 -6.23 6.00
C VAL A 103 12.03 -7.15 4.81
N PHE A 104 11.33 -8.29 4.70
CA PHE A 104 11.48 -9.19 3.56
C PHE A 104 11.11 -8.53 2.24
N PHE A 105 10.03 -7.74 2.23
CA PHE A 105 9.60 -7.00 1.04
C PHE A 105 10.65 -5.95 0.62
N THR A 106 11.25 -5.24 1.57
CA THR A 106 12.34 -4.29 1.30
C THR A 106 13.57 -5.01 0.74
N ALA A 107 13.96 -6.13 1.33
CA ALA A 107 15.08 -6.93 0.82
C ALA A 107 14.84 -7.41 -0.63
N VAL A 108 13.63 -7.84 -0.95
CA VAL A 108 13.25 -8.20 -2.33
C VAL A 108 13.37 -7.01 -3.27
N ASN A 109 12.91 -5.82 -2.88
CA ASN A 109 13.02 -4.62 -3.72
C ASN A 109 14.47 -4.13 -3.88
N VAL A 110 15.33 -4.32 -2.88
CA VAL A 110 16.78 -4.11 -3.01
C VAL A 110 17.37 -5.02 -4.11
N VAL A 111 17.01 -6.31 -4.12
CA VAL A 111 17.42 -7.23 -5.18
C VAL A 111 16.92 -6.79 -6.55
N VAL A 112 15.67 -6.29 -6.64
CA VAL A 112 15.10 -5.76 -7.89
C VAL A 112 15.91 -4.56 -8.39
N VAL A 113 16.23 -3.60 -7.52
CA VAL A 113 17.05 -2.43 -7.88
C VAL A 113 18.46 -2.84 -8.33
N HIS A 114 19.07 -3.83 -7.67
CA HIS A 114 20.38 -4.34 -8.11
C HIS A 114 20.34 -5.00 -9.49
N ARG A 115 19.25 -5.69 -9.84
CA ARG A 115 19.05 -6.30 -11.16
C ARG A 115 18.75 -5.27 -12.24
N GLN A 116 17.99 -4.25 -11.91
CA GLN A 116 17.56 -3.22 -12.85
C GLN A 116 17.51 -1.85 -12.16
N ARG A 117 18.52 -1.00 -12.40
CA ARG A 117 18.56 0.37 -11.90
C ARG A 117 17.72 1.29 -12.77
N ALA A 118 16.44 1.45 -12.41
CA ALA A 118 15.51 2.31 -13.12
C ALA A 118 14.70 3.17 -12.13
N ALA A 119 14.12 4.27 -12.60
CA ALA A 119 13.38 5.18 -11.73
C ALA A 119 12.19 4.48 -11.03
N HIS A 120 11.46 3.60 -11.75
CA HIS A 120 10.35 2.85 -11.19
C HIS A 120 10.79 1.84 -10.11
N THR A 121 11.95 1.17 -10.27
CA THR A 121 12.46 0.22 -9.26
C THR A 121 12.95 0.95 -8.01
N LEU A 122 13.57 2.12 -8.16
CA LEU A 122 13.93 2.97 -7.01
C LEU A 122 12.69 3.46 -6.27
N LEU A 123 11.62 3.77 -6.99
CA LEU A 123 10.36 4.20 -6.39
C LEU A 123 9.67 3.06 -5.64
N LEU A 124 9.71 1.83 -6.17
CA LEU A 124 9.25 0.63 -5.46
C LEU A 124 10.02 0.40 -4.16
N LEU A 125 11.34 0.59 -4.18
CA LEU A 125 12.15 0.53 -2.97
C LEU A 125 11.77 1.64 -1.98
N GLY A 126 11.52 2.86 -2.47
CA GLY A 126 11.01 3.96 -1.64
C GLY A 126 9.69 3.61 -0.95
N GLY A 127 8.75 3.01 -1.69
CA GLY A 127 7.50 2.49 -1.14
C GLY A 127 7.72 1.41 -0.09
N ALA A 128 8.63 0.46 -0.35
CA ALA A 128 8.97 -0.59 0.62
C ALA A 128 9.56 -0.02 1.93
N LEU A 129 10.43 0.99 1.83
CA LEU A 129 10.97 1.71 2.99
C LEU A 129 9.87 2.47 3.75
N ALA A 130 8.94 3.10 3.04
CA ALA A 130 7.79 3.74 3.69
C ALA A 130 6.95 2.72 4.48
N TRP A 131 6.68 1.53 3.90
CA TRP A 131 5.99 0.47 4.61
C TRP A 131 6.75 0.01 5.86
N LEU A 132 8.06 -0.17 5.73
CA LEU A 132 8.94 -0.54 6.84
C LEU A 132 8.88 0.48 7.99
N ILE A 133 8.99 1.77 7.68
CA ILE A 133 8.89 2.86 8.67
C ILE A 133 7.51 2.81 9.36
N GLY A 134 6.43 2.70 8.60
CA GLY A 134 5.08 2.59 9.14
C GLY A 134 4.90 1.39 10.08
N CYS A 135 5.48 0.22 9.73
CA CYS A 135 5.44 -0.97 10.59
C CYS A 135 6.29 -0.80 11.87
N VAL A 136 7.43 -0.12 11.81
CA VAL A 136 8.23 0.22 13.01
C VAL A 136 7.44 1.13 13.95
N LEU A 137 6.77 2.15 13.42
CA LEU A 137 5.94 3.05 14.22
C LEU A 137 4.75 2.30 14.85
N PHE A 138 4.07 1.45 14.07
CA PHE A 138 2.97 0.64 14.56
C PHE A 138 3.41 -0.34 15.66
N LEU A 139 4.57 -0.99 15.52
CA LEU A 139 5.10 -1.87 16.55
C LEU A 139 5.39 -1.14 17.86
N ARG A 140 5.87 0.11 17.78
CA ARG A 140 6.15 0.92 18.98
C ARG A 140 4.88 1.40 19.69
N ARG A 141 3.84 1.74 18.92
CA ARG A 141 2.56 2.27 19.42
C ARG A 141 1.42 1.76 18.56
N PRO A 142 0.93 0.54 18.82
CA PRO A 142 -0.21 0.00 18.11
C PRO A 142 -1.43 0.92 18.26
N GLY A 143 -2.06 1.27 17.12
CA GLY A 143 -3.22 2.18 17.10
C GLY A 143 -2.87 3.67 16.97
N ASP A 144 -1.61 4.07 17.02
CA ASP A 144 -1.20 5.44 16.73
C ASP A 144 -1.37 5.77 15.24
N ALA A 145 -1.97 6.93 14.96
CA ALA A 145 -2.19 7.42 13.61
C ALA A 145 -0.89 7.75 12.84
N ALA A 146 0.25 7.85 13.52
CA ALA A 146 1.54 8.18 12.90
C ALA A 146 2.03 7.13 11.87
N SER A 147 1.57 5.89 11.95
CA SER A 147 1.86 4.84 10.97
C SER A 147 1.12 5.04 9.64
N LEU A 148 -0.07 5.65 9.67
CA LEU A 148 -0.97 5.74 8.51
C LEU A 148 -0.38 6.50 7.31
N PRO A 149 0.22 7.69 7.46
CA PRO A 149 0.81 8.39 6.32
C PRO A 149 1.90 7.58 5.62
N TRP A 150 2.68 6.80 6.36
CA TRP A 150 3.73 5.94 5.82
C TRP A 150 3.15 4.74 5.06
N TRP A 151 2.08 4.14 5.56
CA TRP A 151 1.40 3.05 4.86
C TRP A 151 0.71 3.53 3.59
N PHE A 152 0.08 4.71 3.61
CA PHE A 152 -0.46 5.32 2.40
C PHE A 152 0.64 5.74 1.41
N ALA A 153 1.79 6.24 1.91
CA ALA A 153 2.95 6.53 1.07
C ALA A 153 3.48 5.29 0.34
N PHE A 154 3.51 4.13 1.01
CA PHE A 154 3.82 2.84 0.38
C PHE A 154 2.91 2.56 -0.82
N LEU A 155 1.59 2.68 -0.65
CA LEU A 155 0.63 2.44 -1.74
C LEU A 155 0.80 3.47 -2.88
N ALA A 156 0.88 4.76 -2.54
CA ALA A 156 1.03 5.83 -3.52
C ALA A 156 2.32 5.68 -4.34
N MET A 157 3.44 5.37 -3.69
CA MET A 157 4.72 5.14 -4.36
C MET A 157 4.69 3.88 -5.24
N THR A 158 4.02 2.80 -4.79
CA THR A 158 3.87 1.58 -5.59
C THR A 158 3.05 1.86 -6.85
N ILE A 159 1.90 2.54 -6.72
CA ILE A 159 1.06 2.95 -7.87
C ILE A 159 1.86 3.84 -8.82
N ALA A 160 2.55 4.86 -8.29
CA ALA A 160 3.34 5.76 -9.12
C ALA A 160 4.48 5.02 -9.84
N ALA A 161 5.11 4.02 -9.21
CA ALA A 161 6.15 3.19 -9.82
C ALA A 161 5.62 2.38 -11.01
N GLU A 162 4.47 1.73 -10.84
CA GLU A 162 3.82 0.96 -11.91
C GLU A 162 3.41 1.88 -13.08
N ARG A 163 2.85 3.06 -12.79
CA ARG A 163 2.52 4.05 -13.82
C ARG A 163 3.77 4.54 -14.54
N LEU A 164 4.87 4.72 -13.80
CA LEU A 164 6.15 5.12 -14.35
C LEU A 164 6.73 4.05 -15.29
N GLU A 165 6.59 2.78 -14.94
CA GLU A 165 7.02 1.65 -15.76
C GLU A 165 6.19 1.55 -17.05
N MET A 166 4.88 1.66 -16.98
CA MET A 166 3.98 1.61 -18.14
C MET A 166 4.25 2.74 -19.14
N THR A 167 4.71 3.90 -18.67
CA THR A 167 5.02 5.07 -19.50
C THR A 167 6.48 5.14 -19.95
N ARG A 168 7.32 4.16 -19.62
CA ARG A 168 8.78 4.20 -19.91
C ARG A 168 9.13 4.38 -21.39
N LEU A 169 8.30 3.87 -22.30
CA LEU A 169 8.49 3.98 -23.75
C LEU A 169 7.94 5.29 -24.34
N MET A 170 7.25 6.08 -23.53
CA MET A 170 6.72 7.36 -24.01
C MET A 170 7.77 8.46 -23.85
N ARG A 171 7.83 9.38 -24.83
CA ARG A 171 8.63 10.59 -24.71
C ARG A 171 8.06 11.47 -23.60
N ARG A 172 8.80 11.56 -22.49
CA ARG A 172 8.41 12.38 -21.35
C ARG A 172 8.70 13.85 -21.60
N ARG A 173 7.84 14.71 -21.08
CA ARG A 173 8.11 16.15 -21.06
C ARG A 173 9.28 16.44 -20.13
N PRO A 174 10.15 17.42 -20.46
CA PRO A 174 11.22 17.86 -19.57
C PRO A 174 10.62 18.28 -18.22
N GLY A 175 11.29 17.93 -17.12
CA GLY A 175 10.84 18.24 -15.77
C GLY A 175 9.83 17.27 -15.13
N ALA A 176 9.15 16.40 -15.89
CA ALA A 176 8.17 15.47 -15.33
C ALA A 176 8.75 14.52 -14.26
N ASN A 177 9.96 14.01 -14.47
CA ASN A 177 10.61 13.16 -13.47
C ASN A 177 11.01 13.98 -12.22
N ALA A 178 11.58 15.16 -12.40
CA ALA A 178 11.99 16.00 -11.27
C ALA A 178 10.80 16.40 -10.40
N SER A 179 9.68 16.80 -11.02
CA SER A 179 8.45 17.12 -10.27
C SER A 179 7.90 15.91 -9.52
N LEU A 180 7.93 14.71 -10.09
CA LEU A 180 7.52 13.48 -9.39
C LEU A 180 8.37 13.25 -8.14
N TRP A 181 9.70 13.26 -8.28
CA TRP A 181 10.59 13.05 -7.14
C TRP A 181 10.44 14.13 -6.06
N LEU A 182 10.21 15.38 -6.45
CA LEU A 182 9.92 16.46 -5.52
C LEU A 182 8.63 16.19 -4.73
N LEU A 183 7.53 15.83 -5.42
CA LEU A 183 6.24 15.55 -4.78
C LEU A 183 6.33 14.37 -3.80
N LEU A 184 7.04 13.30 -4.19
CA LEU A 184 7.26 12.13 -3.33
C LEU A 184 8.13 12.47 -2.12
N GLY A 185 9.15 13.32 -2.31
CA GLY A 185 9.98 13.83 -1.21
C GLY A 185 9.16 14.69 -0.23
N LEU A 186 8.31 15.58 -0.74
CA LEU A 186 7.40 16.39 0.10
C LEU A 186 6.37 15.52 0.82
N MET A 187 5.86 14.48 0.18
CA MET A 187 4.96 13.50 0.81
C MET A 187 5.66 12.75 1.95
N ALA A 188 6.88 12.27 1.75
CA ALA A 188 7.67 11.62 2.79
C ALA A 188 8.01 12.59 3.94
N LEU A 189 8.35 13.84 3.63
CA LEU A 189 8.57 14.88 4.63
C LEU A 189 7.30 15.17 5.42
N GLY A 190 6.16 15.28 4.74
CA GLY A 190 4.86 15.45 5.38
C GLY A 190 4.54 14.29 6.35
N ALA A 191 4.77 13.04 5.91
CA ALA A 191 4.62 11.86 6.76
C ALA A 191 5.54 11.91 7.99
N ALA A 192 6.79 12.32 7.84
CA ALA A 192 7.71 12.46 8.97
C ALA A 192 7.26 13.56 9.95
N LEU A 193 6.81 14.70 9.42
CA LEU A 193 6.36 15.83 10.23
C LEU A 193 5.08 15.53 11.02
N THR A 194 4.24 14.57 10.61
CA THR A 194 3.06 14.16 11.41
C THR A 194 3.44 13.64 12.80
N SER A 195 4.64 13.09 12.96
CA SER A 195 5.14 12.64 14.25
C SER A 195 5.45 13.79 15.22
N PHE A 196 5.65 15.03 14.72
CA PHE A 196 5.93 16.22 15.51
C PHE A 196 4.71 17.14 15.58
N SER A 197 4.01 17.33 14.49
CA SER A 197 2.81 18.15 14.37
C SER A 197 1.85 17.56 13.36
N VAL A 198 0.77 16.96 13.86
CA VAL A 198 -0.29 16.34 13.03
C VAL A 198 -0.87 17.36 12.04
N ARG A 199 -1.04 18.62 12.46
CA ARG A 199 -1.60 19.67 11.61
C ARG A 199 -0.67 20.03 10.45
N ILE A 200 0.59 20.36 10.74
CA ILE A 200 1.54 20.80 9.70
C ILE A 200 1.89 19.61 8.79
N GLY A 201 2.23 18.47 9.37
CA GLY A 201 2.54 17.26 8.61
C GLY A 201 1.37 16.79 7.77
N GLY A 202 0.16 16.79 8.33
CA GLY A 202 -1.05 16.38 7.62
C GLY A 202 -1.40 17.29 6.44
N VAL A 203 -1.27 18.62 6.58
CA VAL A 203 -1.49 19.56 5.48
C VAL A 203 -0.45 19.36 4.37
N LEU A 204 0.84 19.26 4.72
CA LEU A 204 1.90 19.03 3.74
C LEU A 204 1.71 17.70 3.01
N TYR A 205 1.40 16.63 3.76
CA TYR A 205 1.14 15.31 3.22
C TYR A 205 -0.05 15.31 2.27
N GLY A 206 -1.20 15.85 2.70
CA GLY A 206 -2.42 15.92 1.90
C GLY A 206 -2.25 16.74 0.63
N LEU A 207 -1.57 17.90 0.72
CA LEU A 207 -1.27 18.73 -0.45
C LEU A 207 -0.34 17.98 -1.43
N SER A 208 0.68 17.30 -0.93
CA SER A 208 1.59 16.50 -1.77
C SER A 208 0.87 15.37 -2.46
N LEU A 209 -0.06 14.70 -1.77
CA LEU A 209 -0.88 13.63 -2.32
C LEU A 209 -1.82 14.14 -3.42
N LEU A 210 -2.49 15.28 -3.18
CA LEU A 210 -3.34 15.94 -4.19
C LEU A 210 -2.53 16.32 -5.44
N LEU A 211 -1.37 16.94 -5.25
CA LEU A 211 -0.51 17.31 -6.36
C LEU A 211 0.04 16.07 -7.11
N LEU A 212 0.30 14.96 -6.42
CA LEU A 212 0.67 13.69 -7.03
C LEU A 212 -0.48 13.11 -7.87
N ALA A 213 -1.72 13.17 -7.38
CA ALA A 213 -2.90 12.74 -8.12
C ALA A 213 -3.09 13.57 -9.40
N LEU A 214 -2.94 14.90 -9.31
CA LEU A 214 -2.97 15.78 -10.48
C LEU A 214 -1.81 15.48 -11.44
N TRP A 215 -0.62 15.20 -10.93
CA TRP A 215 0.52 14.80 -11.75
C TRP A 215 0.24 13.51 -12.52
N LEU A 216 -0.31 12.48 -11.86
CA LEU A 216 -0.75 11.24 -12.51
C LEU A 216 -1.81 11.52 -13.56
N GLY A 217 -2.84 12.29 -13.27
CA GLY A 217 -3.88 12.69 -14.22
C GLY A 217 -3.33 13.38 -15.49
N VAL A 218 -2.19 14.12 -15.38
CA VAL A 218 -1.56 14.79 -16.52
C VAL A 218 -0.59 13.91 -17.29
N PHE A 219 0.21 13.08 -16.60
CA PHE A 219 1.34 12.39 -17.20
C PHE A 219 1.11 10.87 -17.42
N ASP A 220 0.03 10.29 -16.88
CA ASP A 220 -0.28 8.87 -17.10
C ASP A 220 -0.81 8.62 -18.52
N ILE A 221 -0.53 7.40 -18.98
CA ILE A 221 -1.04 6.86 -20.25
C ILE A 221 -2.58 6.72 -20.25
N ALA A 222 -3.21 6.56 -19.09
CA ALA A 222 -4.65 6.45 -18.91
C ALA A 222 -5.41 7.59 -19.61
N ARG A 223 -4.85 8.80 -19.60
CA ARG A 223 -5.38 9.97 -20.30
C ARG A 223 -5.54 9.75 -21.81
N ARG A 224 -4.73 8.90 -22.43
CA ARG A 224 -4.82 8.58 -23.87
C ARG A 224 -5.68 7.33 -24.09
N THR A 225 -5.54 6.34 -23.23
CA THR A 225 -6.27 5.07 -23.37
C THR A 225 -7.75 5.19 -23.03
N VAL A 226 -8.19 6.28 -22.38
CA VAL A 226 -9.61 6.57 -22.16
C VAL A 226 -10.39 6.72 -23.48
N PHE A 227 -9.73 7.08 -24.57
CA PHE A 227 -10.33 7.17 -25.91
C PHE A 227 -10.24 5.85 -26.70
N ALA A 228 -9.62 4.80 -26.15
CA ALA A 228 -9.59 3.47 -26.76
C ALA A 228 -10.95 2.76 -26.61
N HIS A 229 -11.05 1.52 -27.07
CA HIS A 229 -12.26 0.70 -26.97
C HIS A 229 -12.05 -0.52 -26.05
N GLY A 230 -13.14 -1.07 -25.51
CA GLY A 230 -13.14 -2.28 -24.72
C GLY A 230 -12.42 -2.13 -23.37
N LEU A 231 -11.70 -3.17 -22.96
CA LEU A 231 -11.05 -3.27 -21.65
C LEU A 231 -10.07 -2.14 -21.37
N ALA A 232 -9.31 -1.69 -22.37
CA ALA A 232 -8.34 -0.60 -22.20
C ALA A 232 -9.00 0.71 -21.78
N ARG A 233 -10.17 1.05 -22.37
CA ARG A 233 -10.97 2.20 -21.95
C ARG A 233 -11.50 2.04 -20.53
N TYR A 234 -12.08 0.89 -20.22
CA TYR A 234 -12.59 0.61 -18.88
C TYR A 234 -11.52 0.80 -17.80
N MET A 235 -10.34 0.20 -18.01
CA MET A 235 -9.21 0.37 -17.07
C MET A 235 -8.77 1.82 -16.94
N ALA A 236 -8.73 2.58 -18.05
CA ALA A 236 -8.36 3.98 -18.03
C ALA A 236 -9.37 4.85 -17.25
N VAL A 237 -10.68 4.60 -17.40
CA VAL A 237 -11.73 5.29 -16.64
C VAL A 237 -11.60 4.99 -15.15
N CYS A 238 -11.41 3.73 -14.78
CA CYS A 238 -11.21 3.35 -13.38
C CYS A 238 -9.97 4.02 -12.77
N LEU A 239 -8.85 4.10 -13.51
CA LEU A 239 -7.63 4.75 -13.05
C LEU A 239 -7.82 6.26 -12.87
N LEU A 240 -8.36 6.94 -13.88
CA LEU A 240 -8.58 8.40 -13.82
C LEU A 240 -9.60 8.79 -12.75
N GLY A 241 -10.59 7.94 -12.50
CA GLY A 241 -11.56 8.16 -11.42
C GLY A 241 -11.02 7.83 -10.02
N GLY A 242 -9.90 7.07 -9.94
CA GLY A 242 -9.22 6.72 -8.69
C GLY A 242 -8.13 7.70 -8.24
N TYR A 243 -7.69 8.61 -9.12
CA TYR A 243 -6.73 9.68 -8.80
C TYR A 243 -7.43 10.84 -8.10
#